data_9d7bf81171aec18f723154dbd5e03c50
#
_entry.id   9d7bf81171aec18f723154dbd5e03c50
#
_cell.length_a   1.000
_cell.length_b   1.000
_cell.length_c   1.000
_cell.angle_alpha   90.00
_cell.angle_beta   90.00
_cell.angle_gamma   90.00
#
_symmetry.space_group_name_H-M   'P 1'
#
loop_
_entity.id
_entity.type
_entity.pdbx_description
1 polymer ?
#
loop_
_entity_poly.entity_id
_entity_poly.type
_entity_poly.pdbx_seq_one_letter_code
_entity_poly.pdbx_strand_id
1 'polypeptide(L)'
;MFLDDKKNKLKNWLNEIVEKHFSYSKDATEEDKQRTKKNAILAMAVAVLAAVCVTFAVLSMDYRISTIDEIQGNDKVVVRITPGMTSGEIGDLLAENGVIDSTWKFKLAVKLNGAGDKFQAGTFSLQKNMTVGDALGVLINGRATSQWVTIPEGYDVRQIAKLLAKHGLVEEKEFLAAAKDFAPYDYIVKSPEADYAIEGFLFPDTYEFATDASCQDIMSRMAEEFDHKLTPELRQQASQRNLSVYELVTLASLVEKEARFPEDRPIIAQVFFKRLDINMPLQTDTTIQYLLDGPKENLSIADTKIDSPYNTYQHYGLPPGPIASPGMASIEAVLNPANTDYLYFVADTQGHNHYGYTYDEHLDLVDQVR
;
A
#
# COMPACT_ATOMS: atom_id res chain seq x y z
N MET A 1 -14.05 -33.67 60.34
CA MET A 1 -12.59 -33.79 60.57
C MET A 1 -11.72 -33.36 59.39
N PHE A 2 -11.94 -33.81 58.15
CA PHE A 2 -11.07 -33.39 56.98
C PHE A 2 -11.33 -31.96 56.51
N LEU A 3 -12.53 -31.46 56.63
CA LEU A 3 -12.88 -30.08 56.23
C LEU A 3 -12.43 -29.04 57.26
N ASP A 4 -12.37 -29.38 58.54
CA ASP A 4 -11.93 -28.47 59.58
C ASP A 4 -10.41 -28.25 59.59
N ASP A 5 -9.63 -29.25 59.20
CA ASP A 5 -8.18 -29.13 59.08
C ASP A 5 -7.78 -28.21 57.89
N LYS A 6 -8.46 -28.32 56.73
CA LYS A 6 -8.27 -27.43 55.60
C LYS A 6 -8.67 -25.99 55.91
N LYS A 7 -9.75 -25.78 56.62
CA LYS A 7 -10.22 -24.45 57.03
C LYS A 7 -9.25 -23.78 57.99
N ASN A 8 -8.67 -24.53 58.92
CA ASN A 8 -7.66 -24.02 59.85
C ASN A 8 -6.34 -23.72 59.15
N LYS A 9 -5.88 -24.52 58.20
CA LYS A 9 -4.68 -24.26 57.41
C LYS A 9 -4.84 -23.01 56.54
N LEU A 10 -5.99 -22.83 55.88
CA LEU A 10 -6.29 -21.64 55.11
C LEU A 10 -6.33 -20.37 55.97
N LYS A 11 -6.94 -20.45 57.16
CA LYS A 11 -7.02 -19.35 58.13
C LYS A 11 -5.63 -18.94 58.63
N ASN A 12 -4.78 -19.90 58.94
CA ASN A 12 -3.41 -19.65 59.39
C ASN A 12 -2.56 -19.03 58.26
N TRP A 13 -2.66 -19.54 57.04
CA TRP A 13 -1.98 -18.97 55.86
C TRP A 13 -2.42 -17.53 55.55
N LEU A 14 -3.73 -17.24 55.58
CA LEU A 14 -4.24 -15.87 55.39
C LEU A 14 -3.75 -14.92 56.48
N ASN A 15 -3.70 -15.38 57.75
CA ASN A 15 -3.18 -14.59 58.85
C ASN A 15 -1.69 -14.25 58.66
N GLU A 16 -0.88 -15.20 58.20
CA GLU A 16 0.54 -15.03 57.93
C GLU A 16 0.78 -14.02 56.82
N ILE A 17 0.00 -14.05 55.71
CA ILE A 17 0.08 -13.07 54.65
C ILE A 17 -0.28 -11.67 55.11
N VAL A 18 -1.36 -11.54 55.91
CA VAL A 18 -1.79 -10.25 56.44
C VAL A 18 -0.72 -9.66 57.37
N GLU A 19 -0.13 -10.48 58.27
CA GLU A 19 0.93 -10.04 59.15
C GLU A 19 2.23 -9.63 58.42
N LYS A 20 2.52 -10.29 57.30
CA LYS A 20 3.73 -10.02 56.51
C LYS A 20 3.61 -8.74 55.68
N HIS A 21 2.42 -8.38 55.21
CA HIS A 21 2.25 -7.29 54.22
C HIS A 21 1.51 -6.05 54.75
N PHE A 22 0.90 -6.13 55.94
CA PHE A 22 0.20 -5.02 56.57
C PHE A 22 0.90 -4.60 57.87
N SER A 23 1.57 -3.45 57.83
CA SER A 23 2.22 -2.85 59.03
C SER A 23 1.17 -2.24 59.92
N TYR A 24 1.15 -2.65 61.20
CA TYR A 24 0.36 -1.97 62.24
C TYR A 24 1.10 -0.78 62.81
N SER A 25 0.38 0.31 63.16
CA SER A 25 0.94 1.38 63.96
C SER A 25 1.43 0.83 65.30
N LYS A 26 2.55 1.39 65.85
CA LYS A 26 3.12 0.97 67.13
C LYS A 26 2.12 1.09 68.29
N ASP A 27 1.13 1.99 68.18
CA ASP A 27 0.14 2.31 69.19
C ASP A 27 -1.24 1.69 68.91
N ALA A 28 -1.34 0.74 67.97
CA ALA A 28 -2.60 0.12 67.55
C ALA A 28 -3.11 -0.80 68.68
N THR A 29 -4.39 -0.62 69.06
CA THR A 29 -5.07 -1.51 70.02
C THR A 29 -5.31 -2.88 69.40
N GLU A 30 -5.57 -3.91 70.23
CA GLU A 30 -5.91 -5.26 69.73
C GLU A 30 -7.19 -5.25 68.88
N GLU A 31 -8.10 -4.33 69.18
CA GLU A 31 -9.32 -4.12 68.43
C GLU A 31 -9.07 -3.56 67.01
N ASP A 32 -8.14 -2.60 66.92
CA ASP A 32 -7.70 -2.04 65.61
C ASP A 32 -6.96 -3.05 64.77
N LYS A 33 -6.12 -3.90 65.37
CA LYS A 33 -5.45 -5.00 64.67
C LYS A 33 -6.43 -6.01 64.10
N GLN A 34 -7.46 -6.39 64.89
CA GLN A 34 -8.51 -7.31 64.44
C GLN A 34 -9.35 -6.70 63.32
N ARG A 35 -9.71 -5.42 63.42
CA ARG A 35 -10.45 -4.70 62.37
C ARG A 35 -9.66 -4.61 61.06
N THR A 36 -8.37 -4.29 61.13
CA THR A 36 -7.49 -4.24 59.97
C THR A 36 -7.31 -5.61 59.33
N LYS A 37 -7.14 -6.68 60.15
CA LYS A 37 -7.12 -8.06 59.66
C LYS A 37 -8.42 -8.44 58.93
N LYS A 38 -9.58 -8.13 59.48
CA LYS A 38 -10.87 -8.39 58.83
C LYS A 38 -11.00 -7.66 57.48
N ASN A 39 -10.62 -6.39 57.44
CA ASN A 39 -10.70 -5.59 56.23
C ASN A 39 -9.72 -6.09 55.16
N ALA A 40 -8.50 -6.49 55.53
CA ALA A 40 -7.51 -7.05 54.63
C ALA A 40 -7.96 -8.40 54.03
N ILE A 41 -8.54 -9.28 54.86
CA ILE A 41 -9.11 -10.57 54.42
C ILE A 41 -10.28 -10.32 53.43
N LEU A 42 -11.17 -9.36 53.76
CA LEU A 42 -12.28 -9.00 52.91
C LEU A 42 -11.81 -8.45 51.58
N ALA A 43 -10.82 -7.56 51.58
CA ALA A 43 -10.23 -6.98 50.36
C ALA A 43 -9.57 -8.07 49.47
N MET A 44 -8.86 -9.04 50.09
CA MET A 44 -8.30 -10.17 49.35
C MET A 44 -9.38 -11.07 48.78
N ALA A 45 -10.46 -11.37 49.54
CA ALA A 45 -11.57 -12.16 49.05
C ALA A 45 -12.28 -11.51 47.86
N VAL A 46 -12.48 -10.18 47.91
CA VAL A 46 -13.05 -9.39 46.82
C VAL A 46 -12.12 -9.43 45.59
N ALA A 47 -10.80 -9.25 45.77
CA ALA A 47 -9.85 -9.34 44.70
C ALA A 47 -9.80 -10.71 44.01
N VAL A 48 -9.85 -11.80 44.80
CA VAL A 48 -9.92 -13.17 44.29
C VAL A 48 -11.24 -13.40 43.53
N LEU A 49 -12.36 -12.94 44.07
CA LEU A 49 -13.66 -13.06 43.41
C LEU A 49 -13.70 -12.28 42.10
N ALA A 50 -13.16 -11.07 42.09
CA ALA A 50 -13.01 -10.28 40.87
C ALA A 50 -12.14 -10.99 39.83
N ALA A 51 -10.99 -11.56 40.24
CA ALA A 51 -10.12 -12.32 39.36
C ALA A 51 -10.82 -13.57 38.78
N VAL A 52 -11.58 -14.29 39.58
CA VAL A 52 -12.40 -15.44 39.15
C VAL A 52 -13.50 -15.01 38.19
N CYS A 53 -14.19 -13.90 38.45
CA CYS A 53 -15.21 -13.35 37.54
C CYS A 53 -14.61 -12.94 36.21
N VAL A 54 -13.44 -12.26 36.21
CA VAL A 54 -12.71 -11.89 35.00
C VAL A 54 -12.28 -13.14 34.25
N THR A 55 -11.71 -14.13 34.93
CA THR A 55 -11.29 -15.39 34.29
C THR A 55 -12.49 -16.13 33.68
N PHE A 56 -13.62 -16.20 34.42
CA PHE A 56 -14.84 -16.80 33.91
C PHE A 56 -15.41 -16.03 32.71
N ALA A 57 -15.42 -14.70 32.77
CA ALA A 57 -15.84 -13.85 31.65
C ALA A 57 -14.96 -14.08 30.43
N VAL A 58 -13.63 -14.16 30.60
CA VAL A 58 -12.68 -14.44 29.51
C VAL A 58 -12.88 -15.86 28.97
N LEU A 59 -13.07 -16.87 29.80
CA LEU A 59 -13.27 -18.25 29.36
C LEU A 59 -14.65 -18.48 28.72
N SER A 60 -15.66 -17.68 29.07
CA SER A 60 -17.00 -17.75 28.46
C SER A 60 -17.10 -17.01 27.11
N MET A 61 -16.09 -16.25 26.75
CA MET A 61 -16.03 -15.58 25.47
C MET A 61 -15.38 -16.50 24.43
N ASP A 62 -16.04 -16.70 23.31
CA ASP A 62 -15.46 -17.43 22.19
C ASP A 62 -14.53 -16.50 21.40
N TYR A 63 -13.22 -16.54 21.74
CA TYR A 63 -12.17 -15.76 21.08
C TYR A 63 -11.37 -16.57 20.07
N ARG A 64 -11.69 -17.84 19.87
CA ARG A 64 -10.99 -18.67 18.89
C ARG A 64 -11.36 -18.23 17.49
N ILE A 65 -10.34 -18.11 16.66
CA ILE A 65 -10.54 -17.86 15.23
C ILE A 65 -11.14 -19.12 14.62
N SER A 66 -12.36 -18.99 14.09
CA SER A 66 -13.07 -20.10 13.43
C SER A 66 -12.53 -20.32 12.01
N THR A 67 -12.69 -21.54 11.50
CA THR A 67 -12.45 -21.84 10.10
C THR A 67 -13.66 -21.43 9.26
N ILE A 68 -13.44 -21.03 8.02
CA ILE A 68 -14.49 -20.49 7.13
C ILE A 68 -15.62 -21.50 6.89
N ASP A 69 -15.33 -22.78 6.93
CA ASP A 69 -16.30 -23.87 6.68
C ASP A 69 -17.35 -24.03 7.80
N GLU A 70 -17.13 -23.42 8.97
CA GLU A 70 -18.03 -23.51 10.13
C GLU A 70 -19.12 -22.42 10.14
N ILE A 71 -19.05 -21.43 9.23
CA ILE A 71 -19.89 -20.24 9.24
C ILE A 71 -21.06 -20.41 8.25
N GLN A 72 -22.26 -20.70 8.74
CA GLN A 72 -23.48 -20.83 7.94
C GLN A 72 -24.60 -19.90 8.47
N GLY A 73 -25.19 -19.09 7.60
CA GLY A 73 -26.34 -18.22 7.92
C GLY A 73 -26.82 -17.41 6.71
N ASN A 74 -28.04 -16.84 6.81
CA ASN A 74 -28.75 -16.26 5.66
C ASN A 74 -28.67 -14.73 5.56
N ASP A 75 -28.33 -14.02 6.65
CA ASP A 75 -28.30 -12.54 6.70
C ASP A 75 -26.89 -12.01 6.45
N LYS A 76 -26.53 -11.86 5.19
CA LYS A 76 -25.22 -11.31 4.79
C LYS A 76 -25.20 -9.79 4.85
N VAL A 77 -24.12 -9.27 5.40
CA VAL A 77 -23.79 -7.82 5.45
C VAL A 77 -22.46 -7.61 4.78
N VAL A 78 -22.40 -6.62 3.89
CA VAL A 78 -21.17 -6.22 3.21
C VAL A 78 -20.47 -5.16 4.07
N VAL A 79 -19.24 -5.46 4.50
CA VAL A 79 -18.42 -4.57 5.31
C VAL A 79 -17.14 -4.23 4.54
N ARG A 80 -16.84 -2.94 4.40
CA ARG A 80 -15.68 -2.43 3.66
C ARG A 80 -14.59 -1.95 4.62
N ILE A 81 -13.44 -2.60 4.61
CA ILE A 81 -12.25 -2.22 5.38
C ILE A 81 -11.33 -1.44 4.45
N THR A 82 -11.10 -0.16 4.76
CA THR A 82 -10.20 0.69 3.99
C THR A 82 -8.75 0.61 4.50
N PRO A 83 -7.74 0.85 3.65
CA PRO A 83 -6.36 0.90 4.08
C PRO A 83 -6.15 1.89 5.23
N GLY A 84 -5.40 1.48 6.26
CA GLY A 84 -5.08 2.30 7.41
C GLY A 84 -6.10 2.28 8.56
N MET A 85 -7.23 1.59 8.43
CA MET A 85 -8.17 1.40 9.55
C MET A 85 -7.51 0.67 10.70
N THR A 86 -7.69 1.20 11.91
CA THR A 86 -7.25 0.56 13.15
C THR A 86 -8.20 -0.58 13.55
N SER A 87 -7.72 -1.53 14.35
CA SER A 87 -8.58 -2.58 14.91
C SER A 87 -9.77 -2.04 15.72
N GLY A 88 -9.63 -0.81 16.22
CA GLY A 88 -10.72 -0.09 16.90
C GLY A 88 -11.84 0.29 15.96
N GLU A 89 -11.49 0.96 14.86
CA GLU A 89 -12.41 1.40 13.81
C GLU A 89 -13.07 0.21 13.10
N ILE A 90 -12.31 -0.87 12.86
CA ILE A 90 -12.87 -2.12 12.33
C ILE A 90 -13.92 -2.70 13.28
N GLY A 91 -13.63 -2.74 14.58
CA GLY A 91 -14.57 -3.24 15.58
C GLY A 91 -15.85 -2.38 15.67
N ASP A 92 -15.72 -1.06 15.58
CA ASP A 92 -16.86 -0.14 15.58
C ASP A 92 -17.71 -0.35 14.30
N LEU A 93 -17.07 -0.45 13.14
CA LEU A 93 -17.72 -0.73 11.86
C LEU A 93 -18.49 -2.05 11.86
N LEU A 94 -17.92 -3.12 12.44
CA LEU A 94 -18.59 -4.42 12.57
C LEU A 94 -19.80 -4.36 13.51
N ALA A 95 -19.70 -3.63 14.62
CA ALA A 95 -20.79 -3.46 15.57
C ALA A 95 -21.93 -2.60 14.99
N GLU A 96 -21.62 -1.50 14.31
CA GLU A 96 -22.61 -0.63 13.64
C GLU A 96 -23.40 -1.40 12.56
N ASN A 97 -22.74 -2.32 11.85
CA ASN A 97 -23.39 -3.16 10.84
C ASN A 97 -24.08 -4.41 11.44
N GLY A 98 -24.08 -4.57 12.76
CA GLY A 98 -24.72 -5.68 13.44
C GLY A 98 -24.03 -7.04 13.24
N VAL A 99 -22.77 -7.03 12.78
CA VAL A 99 -21.97 -8.25 12.60
C VAL A 99 -21.57 -8.82 13.96
N ILE A 100 -21.15 -7.97 14.89
CA ILE A 100 -20.78 -8.35 16.27
C ILE A 100 -21.60 -7.54 17.29
N ASP A 101 -21.67 -8.04 18.52
CA ASP A 101 -22.42 -7.40 19.60
C ASP A 101 -21.61 -6.33 20.35
N SER A 102 -20.27 -6.30 20.20
CA SER A 102 -19.43 -5.43 21.03
C SER A 102 -18.02 -5.19 20.49
N THR A 103 -17.72 -3.92 20.24
CA THR A 103 -16.39 -3.45 19.83
C THR A 103 -15.30 -3.78 20.86
N TRP A 104 -15.57 -3.66 22.17
CA TRP A 104 -14.53 -3.91 23.17
C TRP A 104 -14.12 -5.39 23.23
N LYS A 105 -15.06 -6.32 23.01
CA LYS A 105 -14.78 -7.75 22.89
C LYS A 105 -13.89 -8.02 21.68
N PHE A 106 -14.17 -7.37 20.54
CA PHE A 106 -13.36 -7.49 19.33
C PHE A 106 -11.93 -6.99 19.57
N LYS A 107 -11.75 -5.80 20.15
CA LYS A 107 -10.42 -5.26 20.51
C LYS A 107 -9.65 -6.21 21.43
N LEU A 108 -10.31 -6.82 22.39
CA LEU A 108 -9.70 -7.79 23.29
C LEU A 108 -9.28 -9.06 22.55
N ALA A 109 -10.14 -9.60 21.68
CA ALA A 109 -9.85 -10.78 20.87
C ALA A 109 -8.67 -10.55 19.93
N VAL A 110 -8.62 -9.39 19.25
CA VAL A 110 -7.49 -8.97 18.40
C VAL A 110 -6.18 -8.99 19.19
N LYS A 111 -6.18 -8.41 20.40
CA LYS A 111 -5.00 -8.37 21.27
C LYS A 111 -4.55 -9.77 21.73
N LEU A 112 -5.50 -10.62 22.14
CA LEU A 112 -5.21 -11.98 22.62
C LEU A 112 -4.67 -12.89 21.51
N ASN A 113 -5.11 -12.71 20.26
CA ASN A 113 -4.68 -13.51 19.11
C ASN A 113 -3.48 -12.89 18.37
N GLY A 114 -2.96 -11.72 18.79
CA GLY A 114 -1.88 -11.02 18.10
C GLY A 114 -2.24 -10.71 16.64
N ALA A 115 -3.49 -10.26 16.42
CA ALA A 115 -4.08 -10.11 15.08
C ALA A 115 -4.08 -8.66 14.56
N GLY A 116 -3.49 -7.71 15.32
CA GLY A 116 -3.55 -6.28 15.01
C GLY A 116 -3.09 -5.90 13.60
N ASP A 117 -2.06 -6.58 13.10
CA ASP A 117 -1.44 -6.29 11.80
C ASP A 117 -1.84 -7.31 10.70
N LYS A 118 -2.86 -8.15 10.96
CA LYS A 118 -3.23 -9.26 10.06
C LYS A 118 -4.48 -8.97 9.22
N PHE A 119 -5.13 -7.84 9.44
CA PHE A 119 -6.33 -7.47 8.69
C PHE A 119 -5.96 -7.05 7.27
N GLN A 120 -6.70 -7.59 6.31
CA GLN A 120 -6.59 -7.16 4.92
C GLN A 120 -7.62 -6.05 4.66
N ALA A 121 -7.20 -4.99 3.96
CA ALA A 121 -8.13 -4.01 3.44
C ALA A 121 -8.88 -4.61 2.25
N GLY A 122 -10.19 -4.38 2.19
CA GLY A 122 -11.06 -4.94 1.17
C GLY A 122 -12.52 -5.01 1.62
N THR A 123 -13.38 -5.51 0.75
CA THR A 123 -14.79 -5.73 1.03
C THR A 123 -15.04 -7.18 1.43
N PHE A 124 -15.67 -7.38 2.57
CA PHE A 124 -15.97 -8.69 3.14
C PHE A 124 -17.49 -8.91 3.21
N SER A 125 -17.93 -10.11 2.82
CA SER A 125 -19.30 -10.55 3.06
C SER A 125 -19.37 -11.31 4.37
N LEU A 126 -19.94 -10.67 5.40
CA LEU A 126 -20.07 -11.18 6.75
C LEU A 126 -21.54 -11.48 7.08
N GLN A 127 -21.80 -12.20 8.16
CA GLN A 127 -23.16 -12.45 8.65
C GLN A 127 -23.47 -11.55 9.84
N LYS A 128 -24.75 -11.26 10.07
CA LYS A 128 -25.17 -10.60 11.31
C LYS A 128 -25.07 -11.56 12.48
N ASN A 129 -24.84 -11.00 13.67
CA ASN A 129 -24.77 -11.72 14.93
C ASN A 129 -23.70 -12.83 14.97
N MET A 130 -22.58 -12.63 14.27
CA MET A 130 -21.43 -13.52 14.36
C MET A 130 -20.80 -13.44 15.75
N THR A 131 -20.16 -14.55 16.16
CA THR A 131 -19.24 -14.45 17.30
C THR A 131 -18.04 -13.59 16.91
N VAL A 132 -17.37 -13.01 17.91
CA VAL A 132 -16.15 -12.22 17.66
C VAL A 132 -15.05 -13.10 17.03
N GLY A 133 -14.98 -14.38 17.43
CA GLY A 133 -14.02 -15.35 16.87
C GLY A 133 -14.28 -15.64 15.40
N ASP A 134 -15.55 -15.81 15.01
CA ASP A 134 -15.96 -16.04 13.61
C ASP A 134 -15.65 -14.81 12.74
N ALA A 135 -16.06 -13.62 13.20
CA ALA A 135 -15.77 -12.38 12.49
C ALA A 135 -14.25 -12.18 12.30
N LEU A 136 -13.45 -12.44 13.34
CA LEU A 136 -12.00 -12.38 13.29
C LEU A 136 -11.43 -13.42 12.31
N GLY A 137 -11.99 -14.63 12.28
CA GLY A 137 -11.63 -15.71 11.36
C GLY A 137 -11.83 -15.31 9.91
N VAL A 138 -12.97 -14.72 9.57
CA VAL A 138 -13.26 -14.23 8.22
C VAL A 138 -12.33 -13.09 7.82
N LEU A 139 -12.07 -12.14 8.72
CA LEU A 139 -11.22 -10.98 8.41
C LEU A 139 -9.73 -11.31 8.24
N ILE A 140 -9.26 -12.42 8.85
CA ILE A 140 -7.85 -12.83 8.77
C ILE A 140 -7.64 -13.91 7.69
N ASN A 141 -8.54 -14.90 7.62
CA ASN A 141 -8.36 -16.08 6.77
C ASN A 141 -9.36 -16.14 5.61
N GLY A 142 -10.40 -15.31 5.65
CA GLY A 142 -11.43 -15.23 4.61
C GLY A 142 -10.91 -14.54 3.36
N ARG A 143 -11.51 -14.86 2.21
CA ARG A 143 -11.28 -14.09 0.98
C ARG A 143 -12.20 -12.87 1.01
N ALA A 144 -11.62 -11.69 0.98
CA ALA A 144 -12.36 -10.48 0.65
C ALA A 144 -12.99 -10.64 -0.75
N THR A 145 -14.15 -10.05 -0.98
CA THR A 145 -14.76 -9.98 -2.31
C THR A 145 -14.08 -8.91 -3.19
N SER A 146 -13.28 -8.05 -2.58
CA SER A 146 -12.39 -7.11 -3.25
C SER A 146 -11.11 -6.90 -2.44
N GLN A 147 -10.08 -6.38 -3.09
CA GLN A 147 -8.79 -6.03 -2.48
C GLN A 147 -8.38 -4.63 -2.89
N TRP A 148 -7.72 -3.92 -1.97
CA TRP A 148 -7.06 -2.66 -2.26
C TRP A 148 -5.63 -2.92 -2.72
N VAL A 149 -5.27 -2.35 -3.86
CA VAL A 149 -3.92 -2.43 -4.42
C VAL A 149 -3.47 -1.03 -4.82
N THR A 150 -2.31 -0.61 -4.30
CA THR A 150 -1.66 0.64 -4.71
C THR A 150 -0.71 0.35 -5.85
N ILE A 151 -0.92 1.00 -6.98
CA ILE A 151 -0.05 0.96 -8.15
C ILE A 151 0.87 2.20 -8.07
N PRO A 152 2.18 2.03 -7.87
CA PRO A 152 3.11 3.15 -7.78
C PRO A 152 3.29 3.87 -9.11
N GLU A 153 3.61 5.18 -9.04
CA GLU A 153 4.08 5.95 -10.20
C GLU A 153 5.35 5.32 -10.77
N GLY A 154 5.52 5.44 -12.08
CA GLY A 154 6.70 4.93 -12.78
C GLY A 154 6.75 3.41 -12.97
N TYR A 155 5.68 2.65 -12.64
CA TYR A 155 5.59 1.23 -12.97
C TYR A 155 5.26 1.04 -14.44
N ASP A 156 5.94 0.10 -15.10
CA ASP A 156 5.59 -0.38 -16.43
C ASP A 156 4.51 -1.48 -16.35
N VAL A 157 3.94 -1.87 -17.49
CA VAL A 157 2.91 -2.92 -17.57
C VAL A 157 3.38 -4.25 -16.96
N ARG A 158 4.67 -4.62 -17.08
CA ARG A 158 5.25 -5.85 -16.52
C ARG A 158 5.29 -5.80 -15.00
N GLN A 159 5.69 -4.65 -14.43
CA GLN A 159 5.72 -4.43 -12.99
C GLN A 159 4.31 -4.42 -12.39
N ILE A 160 3.34 -3.80 -13.09
CA ILE A 160 1.92 -3.82 -12.70
C ILE A 160 1.37 -5.25 -12.72
N ALA A 161 1.60 -6.01 -13.80
CA ALA A 161 1.18 -7.41 -13.90
C ALA A 161 1.71 -8.26 -12.76
N LYS A 162 3.01 -8.15 -12.46
CA LYS A 162 3.67 -8.84 -11.36
C LYS A 162 3.09 -8.45 -9.99
N LEU A 163 2.80 -7.16 -9.78
CA LEU A 163 2.19 -6.68 -8.54
C LEU A 163 0.78 -7.26 -8.37
N LEU A 164 -0.07 -7.20 -9.40
CA LEU A 164 -1.42 -7.75 -9.36
C LEU A 164 -1.43 -9.27 -9.17
N ALA A 165 -0.51 -9.99 -9.80
CA ALA A 165 -0.33 -11.43 -9.61
C ALA A 165 0.10 -11.77 -8.17
N LYS A 166 0.98 -10.99 -7.57
CA LYS A 166 1.37 -11.12 -6.16
C LYS A 166 0.18 -10.97 -5.21
N HIS A 167 -0.80 -10.15 -5.57
CA HIS A 167 -2.07 -10.00 -4.84
C HIS A 167 -3.10 -11.10 -5.18
N GLY A 168 -2.79 -12.00 -6.11
CA GLY A 168 -3.69 -13.10 -6.53
C GLY A 168 -4.92 -12.63 -7.31
N LEU A 169 -4.86 -11.45 -7.93
CA LEU A 169 -5.94 -10.86 -8.73
C LEU A 169 -5.93 -11.36 -10.18
N VAL A 170 -4.74 -11.61 -10.74
CA VAL A 170 -4.56 -12.05 -12.12
C VAL A 170 -3.42 -13.07 -12.21
N GLU A 171 -3.40 -13.82 -13.31
CA GLU A 171 -2.19 -14.51 -13.76
C GLU A 171 -1.34 -13.54 -14.59
N GLU A 172 -0.04 -13.37 -14.22
CA GLU A 172 0.86 -12.40 -14.85
C GLU A 172 0.88 -12.51 -16.38
N LYS A 173 0.99 -13.75 -16.88
CA LYS A 173 1.03 -14.02 -18.34
C LYS A 173 -0.28 -13.65 -19.06
N GLU A 174 -1.43 -13.84 -18.42
CA GLU A 174 -2.74 -13.49 -18.97
C GLU A 174 -2.91 -11.98 -19.04
N PHE A 175 -2.50 -11.27 -17.97
CA PHE A 175 -2.52 -9.81 -17.95
C PHE A 175 -1.64 -9.23 -19.05
N LEU A 176 -0.40 -9.70 -19.19
CA LEU A 176 0.53 -9.25 -20.21
C LEU A 176 0.01 -9.54 -21.64
N ALA A 177 -0.63 -10.71 -21.85
CA ALA A 177 -1.22 -11.05 -23.13
C ALA A 177 -2.40 -10.12 -23.48
N ALA A 178 -3.24 -9.78 -22.50
CA ALA A 178 -4.35 -8.86 -22.68
C ALA A 178 -3.88 -7.41 -22.93
N ALA A 179 -2.80 -6.99 -22.26
CA ALA A 179 -2.25 -5.64 -22.37
C ALA A 179 -1.69 -5.28 -23.75
N LYS A 180 -1.27 -6.29 -24.55
CA LYS A 180 -0.67 -6.07 -25.89
C LYS A 180 -1.57 -5.26 -26.82
N ASP A 181 -2.85 -5.57 -26.83
CA ASP A 181 -3.82 -4.99 -27.76
C ASP A 181 -4.88 -4.13 -27.08
N PHE A 182 -4.80 -3.96 -25.76
CA PHE A 182 -5.80 -3.21 -25.02
C PHE A 182 -5.62 -1.71 -25.21
N ALA A 183 -6.56 -1.09 -25.93
CA ALA A 183 -6.59 0.35 -26.21
C ALA A 183 -8.04 0.84 -26.14
N PRO A 184 -8.58 1.12 -24.93
CA PRO A 184 -9.98 1.47 -24.74
C PRO A 184 -10.34 2.89 -25.19
N TYR A 185 -9.33 3.74 -25.45
CA TYR A 185 -9.51 5.12 -25.90
C TYR A 185 -8.79 5.36 -27.23
N ASP A 186 -9.30 6.28 -28.03
CA ASP A 186 -8.80 6.61 -29.37
C ASP A 186 -7.40 7.24 -29.38
N TYR A 187 -7.01 7.87 -28.28
CA TYR A 187 -5.67 8.44 -28.11
C TYR A 187 -4.60 7.39 -27.72
N ILE A 188 -4.98 6.16 -27.44
CA ILE A 188 -4.03 5.06 -27.16
C ILE A 188 -3.66 4.40 -28.49
N VAL A 189 -2.46 4.72 -28.95
CA VAL A 189 -1.99 4.27 -30.26
C VAL A 189 -1.43 2.84 -30.18
N LYS A 190 -1.91 1.96 -31.05
CA LYS A 190 -1.34 0.61 -31.21
C LYS A 190 -0.13 0.70 -32.15
N SER A 191 1.03 1.02 -31.60
CA SER A 191 2.27 0.99 -32.36
C SER A 191 2.73 -0.46 -32.57
N PRO A 192 3.11 -0.86 -33.81
CA PRO A 192 3.66 -2.19 -34.05
C PRO A 192 5.04 -2.41 -33.41
N GLU A 193 5.69 -1.33 -32.99
CA GLU A 193 7.00 -1.33 -32.33
C GLU A 193 6.90 -1.33 -30.81
N ALA A 194 5.68 -1.16 -30.24
CA ALA A 194 5.43 -1.20 -28.80
C ALA A 194 4.97 -2.58 -28.36
N ASP A 195 5.53 -3.08 -27.27
CA ASP A 195 5.16 -4.39 -26.69
C ASP A 195 3.72 -4.43 -26.18
N TYR A 196 3.26 -3.32 -25.59
CA TYR A 196 1.94 -3.19 -24.97
C TYR A 196 1.27 -1.89 -25.41
N ALA A 197 0.08 -1.97 -26.01
CA ALA A 197 -0.66 -0.79 -26.44
C ALA A 197 -1.05 0.11 -25.25
N ILE A 198 -1.33 -0.48 -24.10
CA ILE A 198 -1.78 0.23 -22.88
C ILE A 198 -0.63 0.80 -22.04
N GLU A 199 0.65 0.60 -22.43
CA GLU A 199 1.80 1.12 -21.68
C GLU A 199 1.69 2.62 -21.45
N GLY A 200 1.88 3.06 -20.19
CA GLY A 200 1.79 4.45 -19.78
C GLY A 200 0.38 4.95 -19.43
N PHE A 201 -0.68 4.19 -19.80
CA PHE A 201 -2.08 4.60 -19.61
C PHE A 201 -2.80 3.88 -18.46
N LEU A 202 -2.11 3.02 -17.73
CA LEU A 202 -2.60 2.43 -16.49
C LEU A 202 -2.25 3.37 -15.32
N PHE A 203 -3.15 4.31 -15.00
CA PHE A 203 -2.84 5.39 -14.05
C PHE A 203 -2.42 4.87 -12.67
N PRO A 204 -1.35 5.41 -12.07
CA PRO A 204 -0.91 5.05 -10.73
C PRO A 204 -1.84 5.65 -9.68
N ASP A 205 -2.50 4.80 -8.89
CA ASP A 205 -3.38 5.18 -7.79
C ASP A 205 -3.62 3.96 -6.87
N THR A 206 -4.43 4.12 -5.84
CA THR A 206 -4.91 3.03 -5.00
C THR A 206 -6.30 2.59 -5.41
N TYR A 207 -6.41 1.38 -5.93
CA TYR A 207 -7.64 0.81 -6.47
C TYR A 207 -8.22 -0.26 -5.56
N GLU A 208 -9.53 -0.35 -5.52
CA GLU A 208 -10.24 -1.50 -5.01
C GLU A 208 -10.69 -2.39 -6.19
N PHE A 209 -10.09 -3.57 -6.32
CA PHE A 209 -10.44 -4.53 -7.35
C PHE A 209 -11.25 -5.69 -6.77
N ALA A 210 -12.32 -6.11 -7.46
CA ALA A 210 -13.01 -7.34 -7.14
C ALA A 210 -12.06 -8.54 -7.32
N THR A 211 -12.16 -9.55 -6.44
CA THR A 211 -11.26 -10.73 -6.49
C THR A 211 -11.51 -11.64 -7.68
N ASP A 212 -12.63 -11.45 -8.37
CA ASP A 212 -13.03 -12.13 -9.62
C ASP A 212 -12.98 -11.20 -10.84
N ALA A 213 -12.40 -10.00 -10.72
CA ALA A 213 -12.25 -9.08 -11.82
C ALA A 213 -11.37 -9.67 -12.93
N SER A 214 -11.79 -9.53 -14.18
CA SER A 214 -10.97 -9.90 -15.32
C SER A 214 -9.79 -8.95 -15.52
N CYS A 215 -8.76 -9.38 -16.26
CA CYS A 215 -7.64 -8.49 -16.65
C CYS A 215 -8.15 -7.22 -17.35
N GLN A 216 -9.18 -7.33 -18.19
CA GLN A 216 -9.76 -6.19 -18.88
C GLN A 216 -10.50 -5.24 -17.93
N ASP A 217 -11.23 -5.75 -16.92
CA ASP A 217 -11.90 -4.89 -15.93
C ASP A 217 -10.88 -4.08 -15.14
N ILE A 218 -9.78 -4.70 -14.72
CA ILE A 218 -8.69 -4.04 -14.01
C ILE A 218 -8.04 -2.96 -14.87
N MET A 219 -7.64 -3.30 -16.11
CA MET A 219 -7.04 -2.34 -17.03
C MET A 219 -8.02 -1.21 -17.39
N SER A 220 -9.30 -1.52 -17.61
CA SER A 220 -10.34 -0.51 -17.89
C SER A 220 -10.45 0.48 -16.75
N ARG A 221 -10.51 -0.01 -15.51
CA ARG A 221 -10.62 0.86 -14.32
C ARG A 221 -9.42 1.79 -14.17
N MET A 222 -8.20 1.30 -14.45
CA MET A 222 -6.98 2.11 -14.38
C MET A 222 -6.87 3.11 -15.55
N ALA A 223 -7.30 2.72 -16.74
CA ALA A 223 -7.36 3.60 -17.91
C ALA A 223 -8.45 4.67 -17.78
N GLU A 224 -9.60 4.34 -17.17
CA GLU A 224 -10.66 5.29 -16.85
C GLU A 224 -10.17 6.37 -15.87
N GLU A 225 -9.36 5.99 -14.88
CA GLU A 225 -8.77 6.95 -13.95
C GLU A 225 -7.81 7.89 -14.67
N PHE A 226 -7.00 7.37 -15.61
CA PHE A 226 -6.17 8.22 -16.47
C PHE A 226 -7.01 9.21 -17.27
N ASP A 227 -8.10 8.74 -17.91
CA ASP A 227 -9.00 9.59 -18.71
C ASP A 227 -9.63 10.71 -17.88
N HIS A 228 -10.02 10.41 -16.63
CA HIS A 228 -10.52 11.38 -15.66
C HIS A 228 -9.48 12.43 -15.22
N LYS A 229 -8.24 11.96 -14.94
CA LYS A 229 -7.14 12.85 -14.51
C LYS A 229 -6.69 13.78 -15.62
N LEU A 230 -6.67 13.29 -16.86
CA LEU A 230 -6.31 14.10 -18.03
C LEU A 230 -7.51 14.91 -18.51
N THR A 231 -7.83 16.00 -17.79
CA THR A 231 -8.98 16.86 -18.05
C THR A 231 -8.95 17.47 -19.47
N PRO A 232 -10.10 17.99 -19.99
CA PRO A 232 -10.13 18.69 -21.27
C PRO A 232 -9.15 19.86 -21.34
N GLU A 233 -8.91 20.57 -20.25
CA GLU A 233 -7.98 21.71 -20.17
C GLU A 233 -6.53 21.22 -20.35
N LEU A 234 -6.13 20.10 -19.73
CA LEU A 234 -4.81 19.51 -19.88
C LEU A 234 -4.58 18.98 -21.31
N ARG A 235 -5.61 18.37 -21.92
CA ARG A 235 -5.58 17.95 -23.33
C ARG A 235 -5.43 19.16 -24.27
N GLN A 236 -6.10 20.28 -23.97
CA GLN A 236 -5.95 21.52 -24.72
C GLN A 236 -4.52 22.09 -24.57
N GLN A 237 -3.93 22.06 -23.38
CA GLN A 237 -2.55 22.48 -23.17
C GLN A 237 -1.56 21.60 -23.96
N ALA A 238 -1.76 20.28 -24.02
CA ALA A 238 -0.97 19.38 -24.84
C ALA A 238 -1.05 19.77 -26.34
N SER A 239 -2.27 20.00 -26.85
CA SER A 239 -2.50 20.44 -28.21
C SER A 239 -1.82 21.80 -28.54
N GLN A 240 -1.83 22.74 -27.60
CA GLN A 240 -1.13 24.03 -27.74
C GLN A 240 0.40 23.87 -27.83
N ARG A 241 0.93 22.76 -27.30
CA ARG A 241 2.34 22.38 -27.43
C ARG A 241 2.62 21.49 -28.66
N ASN A 242 1.63 21.27 -29.50
CA ASN A 242 1.68 20.34 -30.64
C ASN A 242 1.95 18.90 -30.23
N LEU A 243 1.51 18.48 -29.03
CA LEU A 243 1.57 17.11 -28.55
C LEU A 243 0.20 16.44 -28.66
N SER A 244 0.15 15.24 -29.22
CA SER A 244 -0.93 14.30 -28.99
C SER A 244 -0.91 13.82 -27.54
N VAL A 245 -2.02 13.24 -27.05
CA VAL A 245 -2.07 12.63 -25.70
C VAL A 245 -1.03 11.50 -25.60
N TYR A 246 -0.82 10.75 -26.68
CA TYR A 246 0.17 9.67 -26.72
C TYR A 246 1.60 10.18 -26.55
N GLU A 247 1.97 11.23 -27.25
CA GLU A 247 3.29 11.88 -27.13
C GLU A 247 3.50 12.55 -25.78
N LEU A 248 2.44 13.18 -25.23
CA LEU A 248 2.45 13.73 -23.88
C LEU A 248 2.80 12.64 -22.85
N VAL A 249 2.11 11.49 -22.89
CA VAL A 249 2.34 10.39 -21.94
C VAL A 249 3.71 9.75 -22.16
N THR A 250 4.13 9.62 -23.42
CA THR A 250 5.47 9.12 -23.76
C THR A 250 6.55 10.00 -23.12
N LEU A 251 6.47 11.31 -23.31
CA LEU A 251 7.44 12.26 -22.75
C LEU A 251 7.35 12.31 -21.22
N ALA A 252 6.14 12.30 -20.66
CA ALA A 252 5.92 12.27 -19.20
C ALA A 252 6.51 11.00 -18.56
N SER A 253 6.44 9.85 -19.24
CA SER A 253 7.03 8.59 -18.76
C SER A 253 8.56 8.66 -18.68
N LEU A 254 9.21 9.36 -19.63
CA LEU A 254 10.64 9.61 -19.58
C LEU A 254 10.99 10.52 -18.39
N VAL A 255 10.26 11.63 -18.23
CA VAL A 255 10.44 12.55 -17.09
C VAL A 255 10.24 11.83 -15.75
N GLU A 256 9.22 10.97 -15.65
CA GLU A 256 8.94 10.19 -14.43
C GLU A 256 10.11 9.29 -14.06
N LYS A 257 10.74 8.68 -15.02
CA LYS A 257 11.86 7.75 -14.80
C LYS A 257 13.19 8.44 -14.54
N GLU A 258 13.37 9.69 -15.01
CA GLU A 258 14.60 10.48 -14.84
C GLU A 258 14.57 11.32 -13.55
N ALA A 259 13.41 11.87 -13.17
CA ALA A 259 13.32 12.80 -12.06
C ALA A 259 13.17 12.07 -10.72
N ARG A 260 14.17 12.17 -9.86
CA ARG A 260 14.08 11.70 -8.49
C ARG A 260 13.37 12.72 -7.57
N PHE A 261 13.60 14.01 -7.80
CA PHE A 261 13.04 15.09 -7.02
C PHE A 261 11.98 15.87 -7.81
N PRO A 262 10.92 16.39 -7.16
CA PRO A 262 9.84 17.11 -7.84
C PRO A 262 10.32 18.32 -8.65
N GLU A 263 11.31 19.06 -8.16
CA GLU A 263 11.86 20.26 -8.78
C GLU A 263 12.61 19.99 -10.09
N ASP A 264 13.09 18.78 -10.30
CA ASP A 264 13.81 18.39 -11.52
C ASP A 264 12.86 18.16 -12.71
N ARG A 265 11.62 17.71 -12.45
CA ARG A 265 10.67 17.33 -13.51
C ARG A 265 10.50 18.39 -14.60
N PRO A 266 10.19 19.67 -14.27
CA PRO A 266 10.01 20.69 -15.31
C PRO A 266 11.31 21.06 -16.05
N ILE A 267 12.48 20.91 -15.41
CA ILE A 267 13.78 21.18 -16.05
C ILE A 267 14.12 20.05 -17.00
N ILE A 268 13.95 18.79 -16.60
CA ILE A 268 14.18 17.62 -17.45
C ILE A 268 13.22 17.63 -18.65
N ALA A 269 11.95 17.96 -18.45
CA ALA A 269 10.99 18.13 -19.53
C ALA A 269 11.49 19.17 -20.55
N GLN A 270 12.02 20.31 -20.08
CA GLN A 270 12.56 21.35 -20.95
C GLN A 270 13.81 20.87 -21.70
N VAL A 271 14.73 20.12 -21.06
CA VAL A 271 15.90 19.54 -21.75
C VAL A 271 15.45 18.61 -22.88
N PHE A 272 14.44 17.76 -22.64
CA PHE A 272 13.92 16.89 -23.70
C PHE A 272 13.29 17.68 -24.85
N PHE A 273 12.48 18.72 -24.59
CA PHE A 273 11.96 19.59 -25.66
C PHE A 273 13.07 20.25 -26.46
N LYS A 274 14.09 20.79 -25.80
CA LYS A 274 15.22 21.43 -26.50
C LYS A 274 15.97 20.45 -27.42
N ARG A 275 16.20 19.21 -26.92
CA ARG A 275 16.83 18.17 -27.73
C ARG A 275 15.98 17.78 -28.94
N LEU A 276 14.66 17.63 -28.76
CA LEU A 276 13.73 17.36 -29.86
C LEU A 276 13.72 18.50 -30.90
N ASP A 277 13.66 19.76 -30.44
CA ASP A 277 13.62 20.95 -31.31
C ASP A 277 14.87 21.09 -32.23
N ILE A 278 16.06 20.71 -31.73
CA ILE A 278 17.31 20.74 -32.50
C ILE A 278 17.66 19.39 -33.15
N ASN A 279 16.73 18.44 -33.15
CA ASN A 279 16.94 17.08 -33.66
C ASN A 279 18.17 16.39 -33.02
N MET A 280 18.31 16.51 -31.69
CA MET A 280 19.33 15.83 -30.90
C MET A 280 18.73 14.56 -30.32
N PRO A 281 19.43 13.40 -30.28
CA PRO A 281 18.91 12.20 -29.66
C PRO A 281 18.71 12.42 -28.16
N LEU A 282 17.65 11.80 -27.59
CA LEU A 282 17.30 11.98 -26.15
C LEU A 282 18.35 11.35 -25.23
N GLN A 283 18.96 10.24 -25.62
CA GLN A 283 20.07 9.57 -24.94
C GLN A 283 19.79 9.38 -23.41
N THR A 284 18.60 8.86 -23.10
CA THR A 284 18.19 8.59 -21.73
C THR A 284 18.37 7.12 -21.38
N ASP A 285 19.04 6.87 -20.25
CA ASP A 285 19.31 5.53 -19.73
C ASP A 285 18.01 4.78 -19.40
N THR A 286 16.95 5.50 -19.08
CA THR A 286 15.66 4.93 -18.69
C THR A 286 15.00 4.13 -19.80
N THR A 287 15.22 4.51 -21.08
CA THR A 287 14.73 3.72 -22.22
C THR A 287 15.51 2.39 -22.37
N ILE A 288 16.78 2.37 -22.03
CA ILE A 288 17.58 1.15 -22.00
C ILE A 288 17.13 0.27 -20.84
N GLN A 289 16.89 0.84 -19.65
CA GLN A 289 16.37 0.11 -18.49
C GLN A 289 15.01 -0.57 -18.80
N TYR A 290 14.15 0.08 -19.59
CA TYR A 290 12.88 -0.51 -20.02
C TYR A 290 13.05 -1.74 -20.90
N LEU A 291 14.13 -1.82 -21.68
CA LEU A 291 14.44 -2.96 -22.55
C LEU A 291 15.06 -4.15 -21.79
N LEU A 292 15.53 -3.94 -20.56
CA LEU A 292 16.16 -4.98 -19.76
C LEU A 292 15.13 -5.75 -18.92
N ASP A 293 15.42 -7.00 -18.60
CA ASP A 293 14.56 -7.85 -17.77
C ASP A 293 14.52 -7.44 -16.27
N GLY A 294 15.24 -6.38 -15.90
CA GLY A 294 15.28 -5.85 -14.54
C GLY A 294 16.22 -4.65 -14.44
N PRO A 295 16.13 -3.88 -13.36
CA PRO A 295 16.95 -2.71 -13.16
C PRO A 295 18.44 -3.08 -13.07
N LYS A 296 19.27 -2.35 -13.82
CA LYS A 296 20.72 -2.50 -13.80
C LYS A 296 21.33 -1.21 -13.27
N GLU A 297 22.06 -1.29 -12.17
CA GLU A 297 22.62 -0.13 -11.46
C GLU A 297 23.56 0.69 -12.37
N ASN A 298 24.40 0.00 -13.18
CA ASN A 298 25.32 0.66 -14.10
C ASN A 298 25.14 0.06 -15.50
N LEU A 299 24.69 0.88 -16.44
CA LEU A 299 24.63 0.50 -17.84
C LEU A 299 26.03 0.45 -18.44
N SER A 300 26.29 -0.57 -19.23
CA SER A 300 27.52 -0.69 -20.00
C SER A 300 27.35 -0.03 -21.39
N ILE A 301 28.47 0.27 -22.05
CA ILE A 301 28.46 0.73 -23.46
C ILE A 301 27.79 -0.30 -24.39
N ALA A 302 27.79 -1.58 -24.03
CA ALA A 302 27.09 -2.61 -24.79
C ALA A 302 25.56 -2.49 -24.66
N ASP A 303 25.05 -2.10 -23.49
CA ASP A 303 23.62 -1.90 -23.27
C ASP A 303 23.07 -0.74 -24.11
N THR A 304 23.85 0.37 -24.28
CA THR A 304 23.45 1.49 -25.13
C THR A 304 23.48 1.18 -26.65
N LYS A 305 23.87 -0.06 -27.02
CA LYS A 305 23.87 -0.55 -28.40
C LYS A 305 22.81 -1.60 -28.68
N ILE A 306 21.88 -1.84 -27.75
CA ILE A 306 20.75 -2.73 -27.96
C ILE A 306 19.95 -2.25 -29.19
N ASP A 307 19.75 -3.15 -30.16
CA ASP A 307 18.95 -2.86 -31.35
C ASP A 307 17.46 -2.90 -31.00
N SER A 308 16.90 -1.73 -30.79
CA SER A 308 15.49 -1.55 -30.46
C SER A 308 15.04 -0.13 -30.82
N PRO A 309 13.82 0.05 -31.35
CA PRO A 309 13.26 1.37 -31.62
C PRO A 309 13.10 2.23 -30.35
N TYR A 310 13.07 1.63 -29.16
CA TYR A 310 13.08 2.35 -27.88
C TYR A 310 14.46 2.91 -27.50
N ASN A 311 15.53 2.49 -28.17
CA ASN A 311 16.89 2.93 -27.83
C ASN A 311 17.14 4.38 -28.28
N THR A 312 16.95 5.33 -27.39
CA THR A 312 17.14 6.77 -27.63
C THR A 312 18.61 7.20 -27.79
N TYR A 313 19.57 6.29 -27.63
CA TYR A 313 20.97 6.52 -28.04
C TYR A 313 21.20 6.35 -29.54
N GLN A 314 20.34 5.53 -30.18
CA GLN A 314 20.49 5.19 -31.61
C GLN A 314 19.40 5.82 -32.47
N HIS A 315 18.25 6.14 -31.92
CA HIS A 315 17.11 6.73 -32.62
C HIS A 315 16.83 8.15 -32.16
N TYR A 316 16.45 8.99 -33.13
CA TYR A 316 16.08 10.40 -32.90
C TYR A 316 14.58 10.49 -32.61
N GLY A 317 14.19 11.54 -31.90
CA GLY A 317 12.78 11.77 -31.53
C GLY A 317 12.35 11.01 -30.27
N LEU A 318 11.04 10.91 -30.10
CA LEU A 318 10.45 10.13 -29.02
C LEU A 318 10.56 8.62 -29.32
N PRO A 319 10.63 7.77 -28.29
CA PRO A 319 10.50 6.32 -28.48
C PRO A 319 9.09 5.98 -29.00
N PRO A 320 8.85 4.74 -29.49
CA PRO A 320 7.57 4.32 -30.07
C PRO A 320 6.36 4.44 -29.14
N GLY A 321 6.59 4.58 -27.85
CA GLY A 321 5.56 4.74 -26.84
C GLY A 321 6.12 4.98 -25.44
N PRO A 322 5.25 5.10 -24.43
CA PRO A 322 5.65 5.25 -23.05
C PRO A 322 6.48 4.06 -22.54
N ILE A 323 7.27 4.29 -21.50
CA ILE A 323 8.11 3.27 -20.85
C ILE A 323 7.67 2.99 -19.41
N ALA A 324 6.68 3.71 -18.92
CA ALA A 324 6.09 3.55 -17.58
C ALA A 324 4.80 4.37 -17.48
N SER A 325 4.00 4.12 -16.47
CA SER A 325 2.82 4.91 -16.11
C SER A 325 3.24 6.13 -15.28
N PRO A 326 3.20 7.36 -15.84
CA PRO A 326 3.61 8.56 -15.13
C PRO A 326 2.55 9.02 -14.14
N GLY A 327 2.99 9.68 -13.05
CA GLY A 327 2.13 10.44 -12.17
C GLY A 327 1.71 11.79 -12.77
N MET A 328 0.72 12.45 -12.15
CA MET A 328 0.26 13.78 -12.60
C MET A 328 1.37 14.82 -12.60
N ALA A 329 2.29 14.77 -11.63
CA ALA A 329 3.40 15.73 -11.53
C ALA A 329 4.30 15.72 -12.77
N SER A 330 4.54 14.55 -13.39
CA SER A 330 5.33 14.44 -14.62
C SER A 330 4.55 14.88 -15.86
N ILE A 331 3.24 14.61 -15.90
CA ILE A 331 2.34 15.11 -16.97
C ILE A 331 2.31 16.64 -16.93
N GLU A 332 2.11 17.23 -15.76
CA GLU A 332 2.07 18.69 -15.56
C GLU A 332 3.42 19.34 -15.88
N ALA A 333 4.55 18.69 -15.57
CA ALA A 333 5.88 19.16 -15.89
C ALA A 333 6.13 19.23 -17.42
N VAL A 334 5.62 18.26 -18.16
CA VAL A 334 5.68 18.31 -19.65
C VAL A 334 4.78 19.42 -20.20
N LEU A 335 3.62 19.64 -19.62
CA LEU A 335 2.71 20.71 -20.01
C LEU A 335 3.24 22.09 -19.63
N ASN A 336 4.02 22.20 -18.55
CA ASN A 336 4.56 23.44 -18.00
C ASN A 336 6.08 23.30 -17.72
N PRO A 337 6.92 23.07 -18.76
CA PRO A 337 8.35 22.92 -18.57
C PRO A 337 8.99 24.21 -18.08
N ALA A 338 10.13 24.10 -17.42
CA ALA A 338 10.92 25.25 -16.97
C ALA A 338 11.38 26.09 -18.16
N ASN A 339 11.58 27.38 -17.91
CA ASN A 339 12.16 28.28 -18.94
C ASN A 339 13.69 28.31 -18.81
N THR A 340 14.36 27.26 -19.32
CA THR A 340 15.81 27.09 -19.28
C THR A 340 16.33 26.71 -20.68
N ASP A 341 17.64 26.85 -20.92
CA ASP A 341 18.30 26.44 -22.13
C ASP A 341 19.28 25.28 -21.96
N TYR A 342 19.14 24.52 -20.85
CA TYR A 342 19.96 23.33 -20.60
C TYR A 342 19.74 22.26 -21.68
N LEU A 343 20.84 21.60 -22.07
CA LEU A 343 20.81 20.45 -22.98
C LEU A 343 21.26 19.14 -22.33
N TYR A 344 21.93 19.24 -21.19
CA TYR A 344 22.52 18.09 -20.49
C TYR A 344 22.14 18.11 -18.99
N PHE A 345 22.06 16.94 -18.43
CA PHE A 345 21.99 16.77 -16.98
C PHE A 345 22.71 15.49 -16.56
N VAL A 346 23.13 15.43 -15.30
CA VAL A 346 23.72 14.25 -14.65
C VAL A 346 23.34 14.27 -13.20
N ALA A 347 22.92 13.10 -12.67
CA ALA A 347 22.62 12.94 -11.26
C ALA A 347 23.90 12.69 -10.43
N ASP A 348 23.98 13.31 -9.26
CA ASP A 348 25.00 13.00 -8.26
C ASP A 348 24.67 11.72 -7.49
N THR A 349 25.54 11.30 -6.57
CA THR A 349 25.36 10.10 -5.73
C THR A 349 24.16 10.18 -4.79
N GLN A 350 23.62 11.37 -4.53
CA GLN A 350 22.41 11.60 -3.74
C GLN A 350 21.15 11.63 -4.62
N GLY A 351 21.33 11.71 -5.96
CA GLY A 351 20.29 11.73 -6.97
C GLY A 351 19.80 13.12 -7.33
N HIS A 352 20.50 14.19 -6.92
CA HIS A 352 20.22 15.54 -7.39
C HIS A 352 20.82 15.75 -8.78
N ASN A 353 20.04 16.35 -9.69
CA ASN A 353 20.49 16.63 -11.04
C ASN A 353 21.30 17.94 -11.11
N HIS A 354 22.40 17.89 -11.87
CA HIS A 354 23.22 19.02 -12.25
C HIS A 354 23.06 19.24 -13.75
N TYR A 355 22.90 20.50 -14.15
CA TYR A 355 22.49 20.85 -15.53
C TYR A 355 23.56 21.62 -16.24
N GLY A 356 23.79 21.32 -17.53
CA GLY A 356 24.77 21.99 -18.40
C GLY A 356 24.16 22.43 -19.71
N TYR A 357 24.72 23.49 -20.30
CA TYR A 357 24.34 24.02 -21.62
C TYR A 357 25.09 23.33 -22.74
N THR A 358 26.33 22.95 -22.49
CA THR A 358 27.24 22.38 -23.49
C THR A 358 27.71 20.98 -23.07
N TYR A 359 28.22 20.23 -24.04
CA TYR A 359 28.79 18.90 -23.76
C TYR A 359 30.05 18.98 -22.87
N ASP A 360 30.88 20.03 -23.07
CA ASP A 360 32.08 20.23 -22.23
C ASP A 360 31.68 20.48 -20.75
N GLU A 361 30.69 21.37 -20.51
CA GLU A 361 30.13 21.56 -19.15
C GLU A 361 29.58 20.25 -18.57
N HIS A 362 28.91 19.43 -19.38
CA HIS A 362 28.41 18.13 -18.92
C HIS A 362 29.55 17.20 -18.51
N LEU A 363 30.65 17.13 -19.24
CA LEU A 363 31.82 16.34 -18.87
C LEU A 363 32.43 16.84 -17.54
N ASP A 364 32.55 18.15 -17.38
CA ASP A 364 33.02 18.75 -16.13
C ASP A 364 32.10 18.41 -14.93
N LEU A 365 30.77 18.43 -15.15
CA LEU A 365 29.78 18.00 -14.14
C LEU A 365 29.90 16.51 -13.80
N VAL A 366 30.06 15.64 -14.80
CA VAL A 366 30.26 14.19 -14.59
C VAL A 366 31.49 13.93 -13.72
N ASP A 367 32.61 14.65 -13.97
CA ASP A 367 33.83 14.51 -13.17
C ASP A 367 33.68 15.05 -11.74
N GLN A 368 32.76 16.01 -11.50
CA GLN A 368 32.51 16.57 -10.18
C GLN A 368 31.58 15.70 -9.31
N VAL A 369 30.63 14.98 -9.92
CA VAL A 369 29.58 14.24 -9.19
C VAL A 369 29.87 12.73 -9.02
N ARG A 370 30.89 12.22 -9.69
CA ARG A 370 31.37 10.83 -9.60
C ARG A 370 32.64 10.76 -8.76
#